data_d68d8f3289f5af68120344d2b9e318e9
#
_entry.id   d68d8f3289f5af68120344d2b9e318e9
#
_cell.length_a   1.000
_cell.length_b   1.000
_cell.length_c   1.000
_cell.angle_alpha   90.00
_cell.angle_beta   90.00
_cell.angle_gamma   90.00
#
_symmetry.space_group_name_H-M   'P 1'
#
loop_
_entity.id
_entity.type
_entity.pdbx_description
1 polymer ?
#
loop_
_entity_poly.entity_id
_entity_poly.type
_entity_poly.pdbx_seq_one_letter_code
_entity_poly.pdbx_strand_id
1 'polypeptide(L)'
;VEKAAELGGKVVAMCDSNGYIYDPEGIKLDIVKDIKEVKRGRIKEYADRVEGATYTEGKGIWNIKCDIYLPCATQNELDLDAVKILIANGCKYVAEGANMPTTREATDYLMANGVTFMPGKAANAGGVATSALEMCQNSARLSWTAEEVDTKLHQIMVDIFNKVDDA
;
A
#
# COMPACT_ATOMS: atom_id res chain seq x y z
N VAL A 1 -2.23 -0.65 -5.89
CA VAL A 1 -2.79 -1.81 -6.62
C VAL A 1 -2.13 -1.96 -7.98
N GLU A 2 -2.16 -0.93 -8.85
CA GLU A 2 -1.61 -0.97 -10.21
C GLU A 2 -0.15 -1.46 -10.24
N LYS A 3 0.75 -0.79 -9.53
CA LYS A 3 2.16 -1.18 -9.48
C LYS A 3 2.39 -2.57 -8.88
N ALA A 4 1.61 -2.96 -7.88
CA ALA A 4 1.68 -4.31 -7.32
C ALA A 4 1.30 -5.37 -8.35
N ALA A 5 0.26 -5.11 -9.16
CA ALA A 5 -0.17 -6.01 -10.23
C ALA A 5 0.86 -6.09 -11.37
N GLU A 6 1.46 -4.97 -11.77
CA GLU A 6 2.55 -4.92 -12.76
C GLU A 6 3.77 -5.74 -12.34
N LEU A 7 4.06 -5.77 -11.03
CA LEU A 7 5.15 -6.56 -10.45
C LEU A 7 4.76 -8.02 -10.16
N GLY A 8 3.58 -8.47 -10.61
CA GLY A 8 3.10 -9.84 -10.46
C GLY A 8 2.39 -10.14 -9.15
N GLY A 9 2.13 -9.13 -8.33
CA GLY A 9 1.36 -9.27 -7.10
C GLY A 9 -0.14 -9.40 -7.37
N LYS A 10 -0.81 -10.34 -6.71
CA LYS A 10 -2.27 -10.47 -6.73
C LYS A 10 -2.88 -9.70 -5.57
N VAL A 11 -3.47 -8.55 -5.85
CA VAL A 11 -4.17 -7.76 -4.83
C VAL A 11 -5.57 -8.35 -4.63
N VAL A 12 -5.85 -8.87 -3.46
CA VAL A 12 -7.12 -9.57 -3.17
C VAL A 12 -8.08 -8.75 -2.31
N ALA A 13 -7.60 -7.71 -1.65
CA ALA A 13 -8.45 -6.88 -0.80
C ALA A 13 -8.04 -5.41 -0.85
N MET A 14 -9.01 -4.53 -0.68
CA MET A 14 -8.83 -3.08 -0.54
C MET A 14 -9.88 -2.52 0.41
N CYS A 15 -9.54 -1.42 1.09
CA CYS A 15 -10.48 -0.72 1.97
C CYS A 15 -10.60 0.77 1.65
N ASP A 16 -11.70 1.34 2.08
CA ASP A 16 -11.85 2.79 2.29
C ASP A 16 -12.38 3.07 3.72
N SER A 17 -12.76 4.31 3.99
CA SER A 17 -13.21 4.70 5.34
C SER A 17 -14.47 3.98 5.82
N ASN A 18 -15.23 3.35 4.95
CA ASN A 18 -16.51 2.74 5.28
C ASN A 18 -16.45 1.21 5.42
N GLY A 19 -15.46 0.57 4.79
CA GLY A 19 -15.33 -0.87 4.82
C GLY A 19 -14.28 -1.39 3.85
N TYR A 20 -14.30 -2.68 3.61
CA TYR A 20 -13.34 -3.33 2.72
C TYR A 20 -14.02 -4.31 1.77
N ILE A 21 -13.40 -4.50 0.63
CA ILE A 21 -13.76 -5.51 -0.37
C ILE A 21 -12.75 -6.65 -0.34
N TYR A 22 -13.22 -7.83 -0.65
CA TYR A 22 -12.40 -9.01 -0.89
C TYR A 22 -12.82 -9.68 -2.19
N ASP A 23 -11.86 -9.92 -3.06
CA ASP A 23 -12.00 -10.64 -4.32
C ASP A 23 -10.92 -11.71 -4.40
N PRO A 24 -11.25 -13.00 -4.22
CA PRO A 24 -10.27 -14.08 -4.24
C PRO A 24 -9.57 -14.25 -5.61
N GLU A 25 -10.24 -13.81 -6.69
CA GLU A 25 -9.69 -13.88 -8.05
C GLU A 25 -8.73 -12.71 -8.36
N GLY A 26 -8.70 -11.71 -7.48
CA GLY A 26 -7.89 -10.50 -7.61
C GLY A 26 -8.69 -9.28 -8.05
N ILE A 27 -8.37 -8.17 -7.42
CA ILE A 27 -9.05 -6.88 -7.65
C ILE A 27 -8.90 -6.43 -9.11
N LYS A 28 -10.01 -6.17 -9.78
CA LYS A 28 -10.09 -5.63 -11.14
C LYS A 28 -9.87 -4.12 -11.09
N LEU A 29 -8.67 -3.70 -11.46
CA LEU A 29 -8.22 -2.32 -11.29
C LEU A 29 -9.06 -1.31 -12.08
N ASP A 30 -9.48 -1.64 -13.29
CA ASP A 30 -10.34 -0.82 -14.16
C ASP A 30 -11.65 -0.45 -13.48
N ILE A 31 -12.28 -1.43 -12.80
CA ILE A 31 -13.53 -1.22 -12.06
C ILE A 31 -13.28 -0.30 -10.85
N VAL A 32 -12.18 -0.51 -10.12
CA VAL A 32 -11.81 0.36 -8.99
C VAL A 32 -11.53 1.78 -9.46
N LYS A 33 -10.81 1.96 -10.58
CA LYS A 33 -10.56 3.29 -11.17
C LYS A 33 -11.86 3.98 -11.58
N ASP A 34 -12.79 3.28 -12.24
CA ASP A 34 -14.09 3.85 -12.57
C ASP A 34 -14.85 4.33 -11.32
N ILE A 35 -14.89 3.50 -10.27
CA ILE A 35 -15.57 3.85 -9.02
C ILE A 35 -14.90 5.03 -8.32
N LYS A 36 -13.58 4.99 -8.14
CA LYS A 36 -12.85 5.95 -7.28
C LYS A 36 -12.46 7.25 -8.00
N GLU A 37 -11.99 7.14 -9.24
CA GLU A 37 -11.45 8.28 -9.98
C GLU A 37 -12.50 8.96 -10.84
N VAL A 38 -13.37 8.19 -11.51
CA VAL A 38 -14.39 8.74 -12.43
C VAL A 38 -15.64 9.12 -11.64
N LYS A 39 -16.23 8.18 -10.91
CA LYS A 39 -17.52 8.37 -10.23
C LYS A 39 -17.40 8.97 -8.83
N ARG A 40 -16.19 9.01 -8.27
CA ARG A 40 -15.96 9.45 -6.88
C ARG A 40 -16.80 8.69 -5.86
N GLY A 41 -17.13 7.43 -6.18
CA GLY A 41 -17.97 6.54 -5.39
C GLY A 41 -17.25 5.84 -4.24
N ARG A 42 -17.97 4.93 -3.57
CA ARG A 42 -17.46 4.13 -2.48
C ARG A 42 -17.05 2.75 -2.96
N ILE A 43 -16.03 2.16 -2.31
CA ILE A 43 -15.48 0.88 -2.74
C ILE A 43 -16.50 -0.27 -2.66
N LYS A 44 -17.56 -0.13 -1.85
CA LYS A 44 -18.63 -1.12 -1.76
C LYS A 44 -19.27 -1.41 -3.10
N GLU A 45 -19.34 -0.43 -4.02
CA GLU A 45 -19.90 -0.60 -5.36
C GLU A 45 -19.16 -1.65 -6.20
N TYR A 46 -17.94 -2.01 -5.81
CA TYR A 46 -17.16 -3.05 -6.46
C TYR A 46 -17.84 -4.43 -6.32
N ALA A 47 -18.32 -4.75 -5.12
CA ALA A 47 -19.00 -6.03 -4.89
C ALA A 47 -20.34 -6.15 -5.64
N ASP A 48 -20.99 -5.01 -5.96
CA ASP A 48 -22.20 -4.98 -6.78
C ASP A 48 -21.91 -5.27 -8.27
N ARG A 49 -20.64 -5.13 -8.71
CA ARG A 49 -20.26 -5.24 -10.13
C ARG A 49 -19.41 -6.47 -10.45
N VAL A 50 -18.85 -7.12 -9.44
CA VAL A 50 -17.93 -8.25 -9.61
C VAL A 50 -18.49 -9.46 -8.90
N GLU A 51 -18.88 -10.46 -9.68
CA GLU A 51 -19.35 -11.74 -9.16
C GLU A 51 -18.26 -12.43 -8.34
N GLY A 52 -18.60 -12.93 -7.15
CA GLY A 52 -17.66 -13.57 -6.24
C GLY A 52 -16.91 -12.60 -5.30
N ALA A 53 -16.94 -11.29 -5.57
CA ALA A 53 -16.42 -10.31 -4.64
C ALA A 53 -17.39 -10.05 -3.49
N THR A 54 -16.86 -9.73 -2.32
CA THR A 54 -17.64 -9.41 -1.12
C THR A 54 -17.28 -8.04 -0.58
N TYR A 55 -18.22 -7.39 0.10
CA TYR A 55 -18.01 -6.17 0.86
C TYR A 55 -18.36 -6.41 2.33
N THR A 56 -17.50 -5.93 3.20
CA THR A 56 -17.71 -5.92 4.65
C THR A 56 -17.62 -4.49 5.17
N GLU A 57 -18.65 -4.07 5.88
CA GLU A 57 -18.69 -2.73 6.49
C GLU A 57 -17.77 -2.65 7.70
N GLY A 58 -17.16 -1.49 7.91
CA GLY A 58 -16.28 -1.22 9.04
C GLY A 58 -14.83 -1.67 8.82
N LYS A 59 -14.08 -1.70 9.93
CA LYS A 59 -12.68 -2.11 9.94
C LYS A 59 -12.55 -3.64 9.99
N GLY A 60 -11.40 -4.17 9.58
CA GLY A 60 -11.13 -5.61 9.69
C GLY A 60 -10.51 -6.25 8.46
N ILE A 61 -10.01 -5.46 7.52
CA ILE A 61 -9.33 -5.98 6.32
C ILE A 61 -8.15 -6.92 6.67
N TRP A 62 -7.53 -6.75 7.83
CA TRP A 62 -6.48 -7.64 8.35
C TRP A 62 -6.94 -9.07 8.66
N ASN A 63 -8.26 -9.35 8.66
CA ASN A 63 -8.79 -10.71 8.73
C ASN A 63 -8.62 -11.48 7.42
N ILE A 64 -8.37 -10.80 6.29
CA ILE A 64 -8.14 -11.43 5.00
C ILE A 64 -6.72 -12.01 4.97
N LYS A 65 -6.62 -13.29 4.63
CA LYS A 65 -5.32 -13.95 4.49
C LYS A 65 -4.53 -13.34 3.33
N CYS A 66 -3.29 -12.92 3.60
CA CYS A 66 -2.39 -12.38 2.60
C CYS A 66 -0.93 -12.66 2.98
N ASP A 67 -0.03 -12.64 2.00
CA ASP A 67 1.42 -12.69 2.25
C ASP A 67 1.99 -11.30 2.55
N ILE A 68 1.41 -10.26 1.95
CA ILE A 68 1.87 -8.87 2.02
C ILE A 68 0.72 -7.99 2.46
N TYR A 69 0.94 -7.14 3.45
CA TYR A 69 -0.02 -6.12 3.89
C TYR A 69 0.57 -4.71 3.70
N LEU A 70 -0.19 -3.83 3.05
CA LEU A 70 0.22 -2.46 2.73
C LEU A 70 -0.73 -1.46 3.39
N PRO A 71 -0.44 -0.98 4.61
CA PRO A 71 -1.24 0.05 5.26
C PRO A 71 -0.98 1.41 4.59
N CYS A 72 -1.96 1.91 3.83
CA CYS A 72 -1.84 3.09 2.97
C CYS A 72 -2.83 4.22 3.32
N ALA A 73 -3.58 4.12 4.42
CA ALA A 73 -4.66 5.06 4.70
C ALA A 73 -4.28 6.10 5.75
N THR A 74 -4.36 5.77 7.03
CA THR A 74 -4.24 6.75 8.10
C THR A 74 -3.27 6.31 9.20
N GLN A 75 -2.81 7.30 9.98
CA GLN A 75 -1.97 7.06 11.14
C GLN A 75 -2.68 6.15 12.16
N ASN A 76 -1.93 5.23 12.78
CA ASN A 76 -2.39 4.30 13.82
C ASN A 76 -3.61 3.44 13.41
N GLU A 77 -3.73 3.09 12.14
CA GLU A 77 -4.81 2.20 11.69
C GLU A 77 -4.55 0.72 12.02
N LEU A 78 -3.29 0.34 12.16
CA LEU A 78 -2.85 -1.02 12.44
C LEU A 78 -2.32 -1.10 13.89
N ASP A 79 -3.15 -1.58 14.78
CA ASP A 79 -2.84 -1.77 16.21
C ASP A 79 -2.33 -3.19 16.51
N LEU A 80 -2.02 -3.45 17.78
CA LEU A 80 -1.49 -4.75 18.23
C LEU A 80 -2.45 -5.92 17.94
N ASP A 81 -3.74 -5.73 18.09
CA ASP A 81 -4.71 -6.81 17.89
C ASP A 81 -4.83 -7.14 16.39
N ALA A 82 -4.81 -6.11 15.53
CA ALA A 82 -4.80 -6.30 14.08
C ALA A 82 -3.54 -7.06 13.60
N VAL A 83 -2.35 -6.73 14.11
CA VAL A 83 -1.12 -7.43 13.70
C VAL A 83 -1.04 -8.86 14.20
N LYS A 84 -1.60 -9.17 15.38
CA LYS A 84 -1.73 -10.56 15.84
C LYS A 84 -2.54 -11.40 14.86
N ILE A 85 -3.63 -10.85 14.34
CA ILE A 85 -4.47 -11.50 13.33
C ILE A 85 -3.71 -11.67 12.02
N LEU A 86 -3.01 -10.64 11.54
CA LEU A 86 -2.20 -10.71 10.32
C LEU A 86 -1.15 -11.83 10.41
N ILE A 87 -0.44 -11.93 11.53
CA ILE A 87 0.57 -12.98 11.75
C ILE A 87 -0.10 -14.35 11.78
N ALA A 88 -1.21 -14.50 12.50
CA ALA A 88 -1.96 -15.76 12.55
C ALA A 88 -2.45 -16.20 11.17
N ASN A 89 -2.76 -15.25 10.28
CA ASN A 89 -3.15 -15.49 8.89
C ASN A 89 -1.97 -15.74 7.95
N GLY A 90 -0.72 -15.68 8.45
CA GLY A 90 0.49 -16.01 7.69
C GLY A 90 1.09 -14.86 6.90
N CYS A 91 0.78 -13.61 7.25
CA CYS A 91 1.40 -12.42 6.65
C CYS A 91 2.91 -12.42 6.93
N LYS A 92 3.71 -12.21 5.88
CA LYS A 92 5.19 -12.27 5.94
C LYS A 92 5.83 -10.90 5.79
N TYR A 93 5.15 -9.97 5.11
CA TYR A 93 5.68 -8.66 4.77
C TYR A 93 4.67 -7.57 5.09
N VAL A 94 5.12 -6.52 5.75
CA VAL A 94 4.35 -5.29 5.97
C VAL A 94 5.18 -4.10 5.49
N ALA A 95 4.64 -3.30 4.57
CA ALA A 95 5.31 -2.09 4.09
C ALA A 95 4.36 -0.88 4.17
N GLU A 96 4.77 0.14 4.89
CA GLU A 96 3.96 1.31 5.21
C GLU A 96 3.89 2.31 4.07
N GLY A 97 2.76 2.38 3.37
CA GLY A 97 2.49 3.44 2.39
C GLY A 97 2.03 4.75 3.02
N ALA A 98 1.38 4.70 4.18
CA ALA A 98 1.00 5.87 4.94
C ALA A 98 2.11 6.34 5.93
N ASN A 99 1.91 7.50 6.55
CA ASN A 99 2.78 8.00 7.61
C ASN A 99 2.35 7.39 8.95
N MET A 100 3.24 6.58 9.54
CA MET A 100 3.04 5.92 10.85
C MET A 100 1.67 5.19 10.97
N PRO A 101 1.27 4.35 10.01
CA PRO A 101 -0.02 3.67 10.08
C PRO A 101 -0.03 2.56 11.14
N THR A 102 1.14 2.00 11.46
CA THR A 102 1.31 0.95 12.47
C THR A 102 1.71 1.57 13.81
N THR A 103 1.05 1.20 14.88
CA THR A 103 1.44 1.65 16.22
C THR A 103 2.82 1.07 16.59
N ARG A 104 3.54 1.75 17.49
CA ARG A 104 4.87 1.29 17.91
C ARG A 104 4.84 -0.13 18.48
N GLU A 105 3.89 -0.41 19.36
CA GLU A 105 3.71 -1.73 19.95
C GLU A 105 3.45 -2.82 18.89
N ALA A 106 2.64 -2.49 17.88
CA ALA A 106 2.37 -3.38 16.75
C ALA A 106 3.63 -3.62 15.89
N THR A 107 4.43 -2.58 15.64
CA THR A 107 5.71 -2.69 14.93
C THR A 107 6.69 -3.61 15.67
N ASP A 108 6.88 -3.37 16.97
CA ASP A 108 7.76 -4.20 17.81
C ASP A 108 7.31 -5.67 17.80
N TYR A 109 5.99 -5.90 17.83
CA TYR A 109 5.42 -7.25 17.78
C TYR A 109 5.60 -7.93 16.42
N LEU A 110 5.41 -7.21 15.30
CA LEU A 110 5.67 -7.73 13.94
C LEU A 110 7.11 -8.21 13.80
N MET A 111 8.07 -7.37 14.17
CA MET A 111 9.50 -7.67 14.08
C MET A 111 9.89 -8.84 14.98
N ALA A 112 9.39 -8.89 16.21
CA ALA A 112 9.63 -9.99 17.15
C ALA A 112 9.10 -11.36 16.67
N ASN A 113 8.10 -11.36 15.78
CA ASN A 113 7.52 -12.56 15.18
C ASN A 113 8.03 -12.87 13.76
N GLY A 114 9.12 -12.23 13.33
CA GLY A 114 9.80 -12.54 12.07
C GLY A 114 9.10 -12.02 10.81
N VAL A 115 8.19 -11.08 10.95
CA VAL A 115 7.60 -10.37 9.80
C VAL A 115 8.59 -9.33 9.29
N THR A 116 8.88 -9.36 8.00
CA THR A 116 9.70 -8.33 7.36
C THR A 116 8.91 -7.02 7.33
N PHE A 117 9.43 -6.01 8.02
CA PHE A 117 8.75 -4.71 8.17
C PHE A 117 9.55 -3.60 7.49
N MET A 118 8.90 -2.89 6.55
CA MET A 118 9.45 -1.72 5.88
C MET A 118 8.77 -0.46 6.41
N PRO A 119 9.50 0.37 7.19
CA PRO A 119 8.90 1.55 7.81
C PRO A 119 8.53 2.64 6.80
N GLY A 120 7.52 3.44 7.12
CA GLY A 120 7.01 4.49 6.26
C GLY A 120 8.07 5.46 5.75
N LYS A 121 9.05 5.81 6.59
CA LYS A 121 10.19 6.68 6.20
C LYS A 121 10.96 6.18 4.97
N ALA A 122 10.92 4.88 4.71
CA ALA A 122 11.54 4.26 3.55
C ALA A 122 10.49 3.89 2.49
N ALA A 123 9.45 3.15 2.88
CA ALA A 123 8.45 2.62 1.95
C ALA A 123 7.64 3.72 1.24
N ASN A 124 7.36 4.85 1.89
CA ASN A 124 6.59 5.95 1.30
C ASN A 124 7.45 7.13 0.81
N ALA A 125 8.76 6.99 0.77
CA ALA A 125 9.68 8.05 0.36
C ALA A 125 9.50 8.53 -1.10
N GLY A 126 8.78 7.78 -1.93
CA GLY A 126 8.54 8.12 -3.33
C GLY A 126 7.87 9.47 -3.53
N GLY A 127 6.90 9.82 -2.68
CA GLY A 127 6.22 11.12 -2.74
C GLY A 127 7.17 12.30 -2.51
N VAL A 128 7.97 12.25 -1.47
CA VAL A 128 8.95 13.31 -1.17
C VAL A 128 10.11 13.31 -2.18
N ALA A 129 10.51 12.16 -2.70
CA ALA A 129 11.52 12.07 -3.76
C ALA A 129 11.03 12.75 -5.05
N THR A 130 9.78 12.55 -5.44
CA THR A 130 9.17 13.22 -6.59
C THR A 130 9.16 14.73 -6.40
N SER A 131 8.79 15.22 -5.22
CA SER A 131 8.85 16.65 -4.90
C SER A 131 10.27 17.22 -4.99
N ALA A 132 11.28 16.47 -4.53
CA ALA A 132 12.68 16.87 -4.68
C ALA A 132 13.12 16.93 -6.15
N LEU A 133 12.70 15.97 -6.98
CA LEU A 133 12.96 16.00 -8.42
C LEU A 133 12.29 17.20 -9.08
N GLU A 134 11.04 17.53 -8.70
CA GLU A 134 10.35 18.75 -9.17
C GLU A 134 11.12 20.01 -8.82
N MET A 135 11.58 20.15 -7.57
CA MET A 135 12.39 21.29 -7.14
C MET A 135 13.70 21.41 -7.93
N CYS A 136 14.38 20.28 -8.20
CA CYS A 136 15.58 20.26 -9.03
C CYS A 136 15.29 20.73 -10.45
N GLN A 137 14.24 20.21 -11.06
CA GLN A 137 13.80 20.60 -12.41
C GLN A 137 13.49 22.10 -12.50
N ASN A 138 12.73 22.61 -11.54
CA ASN A 138 12.34 24.03 -11.49
C ASN A 138 13.59 24.93 -11.28
N SER A 139 14.49 24.55 -10.39
CA SER A 139 15.74 25.29 -10.14
C SER A 139 16.64 25.34 -11.36
N ALA A 140 16.76 24.24 -12.08
CA ALA A 140 17.55 24.13 -13.30
C ALA A 140 16.85 24.73 -14.54
N ARG A 141 15.56 25.10 -14.44
CA ARG A 141 14.70 25.55 -15.55
C ARG A 141 14.64 24.53 -16.69
N LEU A 142 14.60 23.24 -16.32
CA LEU A 142 14.47 22.12 -17.24
C LEU A 142 13.03 21.59 -17.22
N SER A 143 12.69 20.82 -18.25
CA SER A 143 11.47 20.05 -18.31
C SER A 143 11.85 18.60 -18.62
N TRP A 144 11.55 17.70 -17.68
CA TRP A 144 11.75 16.27 -17.87
C TRP A 144 10.44 15.62 -18.33
N THR A 145 10.56 14.57 -19.11
CA THR A 145 9.40 13.74 -19.46
C THR A 145 8.96 12.91 -18.24
N ALA A 146 7.73 12.39 -18.28
CA ALA A 146 7.25 11.50 -17.23
C ALA A 146 8.13 10.25 -17.07
N GLU A 147 8.65 9.69 -18.19
CA GLU A 147 9.54 8.55 -18.20
C GLU A 147 10.90 8.85 -17.53
N GLU A 148 11.47 10.04 -17.79
CA GLU A 148 12.72 10.46 -17.13
C GLU A 148 12.54 10.61 -15.61
N VAL A 149 11.39 11.16 -15.18
CA VAL A 149 11.06 11.28 -13.75
C VAL A 149 10.86 9.91 -13.13
N ASP A 150 10.10 9.02 -13.76
CA ASP A 150 9.83 7.65 -13.27
C ASP A 150 11.13 6.84 -13.14
N THR A 151 12.03 6.94 -14.12
CA THR A 151 13.34 6.28 -14.08
C THR A 151 14.19 6.77 -12.89
N LYS A 152 14.24 8.07 -12.66
CA LYS A 152 14.96 8.65 -11.53
C LYS A 152 14.35 8.24 -10.19
N LEU A 153 13.03 8.27 -10.10
CA LEU A 153 12.29 7.85 -8.92
C LEU A 153 12.53 6.37 -8.60
N HIS A 154 12.47 5.52 -9.63
CA HIS A 154 12.75 4.08 -9.47
C HIS A 154 14.14 3.85 -8.88
N GLN A 155 15.18 4.51 -9.41
CA GLN A 155 16.54 4.39 -8.88
C GLN A 155 16.64 4.84 -7.43
N ILE A 156 16.01 5.98 -7.09
CA ILE A 156 15.97 6.47 -5.71
C ILE A 156 15.34 5.44 -4.76
N MET A 157 14.22 4.82 -5.17
CA MET A 157 13.54 3.83 -4.34
C MET A 157 14.35 2.54 -4.17
N VAL A 158 15.04 2.09 -5.23
CA VAL A 158 15.97 0.96 -5.16
C VAL A 158 17.13 1.25 -4.19
N ASP A 159 17.72 2.44 -4.28
CA ASP A 159 18.81 2.84 -3.40
C ASP A 159 18.38 2.94 -1.93
N ILE A 160 17.15 3.41 -1.68
CA ILE A 160 16.56 3.43 -0.33
C ILE A 160 16.36 2.00 0.19
N PHE A 161 15.79 1.12 -0.63
CA PHE A 161 15.60 -0.28 -0.26
C PHE A 161 16.91 -0.94 0.13
N ASN A 162 17.93 -0.86 -0.72
CA ASN A 162 19.23 -1.46 -0.46
C ASN A 162 19.87 -0.93 0.84
N LYS A 163 19.80 0.38 1.09
CA LYS A 163 20.31 0.97 2.34
C LYS A 163 19.59 0.51 3.61
N VAL A 164 18.31 0.16 3.50
CA VAL A 164 17.54 -0.33 4.64
C VAL A 164 17.77 -1.83 4.84
N ASP A 165 17.94 -2.58 3.74
CA ASP A 165 18.20 -4.02 3.79
C ASP A 165 19.61 -4.35 4.31
N ASP A 166 20.58 -3.48 4.00
CA ASP A 166 21.98 -3.59 4.46
C ASP A 166 22.21 -3.15 5.92
N ALA A 167 21.21 -2.54 6.60
CA ALA A 167 21.35 -1.95 7.93
C ALA A 167 20.91 -2.88 9.06
#